data_8bd948df95900db56a9ad060d59fd959
#
_entry.id   8bd948df95900db56a9ad060d59fd959
#
_cell.length_a   1.000
_cell.length_b   1.000
_cell.length_c   1.000
_cell.angle_alpha   90.00
_cell.angle_beta   90.00
_cell.angle_gamma   90.00
#
_symmetry.space_group_name_H-M   'P 1'
#
loop_
_entity.id
_entity.type
_entity.pdbx_description
1 polymer ?
#
loop_
_entity_poly.entity_id
_entity_poly.type
_entity_poly.pdbx_seq_one_letter_code
_entity_poly.pdbx_strand_id
1 'polypeptide(L)'
;MTIGIMSVANMAPLYLGIEHGFFEDEGLDVELVVAQGGAAIVPSVISGDFAFGYGNVVSLMQARDRDLDVQIVAGSTQSAQDEASIANGLLVAPDSEITDLEDIAGHSVAVTTLNNAGELTTRATLEAAGVDVSTVEFLEMGFPEMNEAVLAGHVDVAWQAEPFVTMGESEGMVNIADPYLGTLPRLDAAVYFSSEAFVDSDPDTVAAFQRALGTSIDYALEHEDESRAIVLTFTEIPESVANEMVLAQYSPVVNMASIELQADLALEYGMIENPVDVDALLADGSRAEGE
;
A
#
# COMPACT_ATOMS: atom_id res chain seq x y z
N MET A 1 7.52 -14.09 -16.44
CA MET A 1 7.94 -12.74 -16.05
C MET A 1 7.95 -12.61 -14.54
N THR A 2 8.83 -11.78 -13.97
CA THR A 2 8.96 -11.64 -12.52
C THR A 2 8.24 -10.40 -12.04
N ILE A 3 7.49 -10.53 -10.93
CA ILE A 3 6.81 -9.41 -10.26
C ILE A 3 7.34 -9.31 -8.83
N GLY A 4 7.84 -8.12 -8.45
CA GLY A 4 8.23 -7.81 -7.08
C GLY A 4 7.01 -7.47 -6.22
N ILE A 5 6.83 -8.15 -5.08
CA ILE A 5 5.65 -8.02 -4.21
C ILE A 5 6.03 -7.85 -2.74
N MET A 6 5.03 -7.58 -1.91
CA MET A 6 5.14 -7.58 -0.44
C MET A 6 4.28 -8.70 0.14
N SER A 7 4.64 -9.23 1.32
CA SER A 7 3.85 -10.25 2.01
C SER A 7 2.76 -9.60 2.89
N VAL A 8 1.73 -9.08 2.24
CA VAL A 8 0.56 -8.42 2.87
C VAL A 8 -0.73 -8.96 2.27
N ALA A 9 -1.83 -8.88 3.02
CA ALA A 9 -3.15 -9.40 2.59
C ALA A 9 -3.63 -8.80 1.25
N ASN A 10 -3.17 -7.60 0.92
CA ASN A 10 -3.49 -6.89 -0.32
C ASN A 10 -3.09 -7.64 -1.60
N MET A 11 -2.24 -8.67 -1.48
CA MET A 11 -1.81 -9.51 -2.61
C MET A 11 -2.83 -10.59 -2.99
N ALA A 12 -3.91 -10.76 -2.22
CA ALA A 12 -4.90 -11.82 -2.48
C ALA A 12 -5.39 -11.87 -3.94
N PRO A 13 -5.76 -10.76 -4.61
CA PRO A 13 -6.19 -10.82 -6.02
C PRO A 13 -5.10 -11.35 -6.96
N LEU A 14 -3.84 -10.95 -6.78
CA LEU A 14 -2.74 -11.42 -7.61
C LEU A 14 -2.54 -12.94 -7.49
N TYR A 15 -2.53 -13.45 -6.24
CA TYR A 15 -2.37 -14.88 -5.99
C TYR A 15 -3.56 -15.70 -6.52
N LEU A 16 -4.81 -15.22 -6.32
CA LEU A 16 -6.00 -15.84 -6.89
C LEU A 16 -5.93 -15.86 -8.44
N GLY A 17 -5.53 -14.76 -9.05
CA GLY A 17 -5.38 -14.69 -10.50
C GLY A 17 -4.36 -15.69 -11.06
N ILE A 18 -3.27 -15.92 -10.34
CA ILE A 18 -2.26 -16.94 -10.70
C ILE A 18 -2.86 -18.34 -10.49
N GLU A 19 -3.51 -18.60 -9.34
CA GLU A 19 -4.09 -19.91 -9.03
C GLU A 19 -5.19 -20.31 -10.02
N HIS A 20 -6.03 -19.37 -10.44
CA HIS A 20 -7.12 -19.58 -11.41
C HIS A 20 -6.68 -19.50 -12.87
N GLY A 21 -5.39 -19.19 -13.14
CA GLY A 21 -4.83 -19.18 -14.49
C GLY A 21 -5.17 -17.91 -15.30
N PHE A 22 -5.69 -16.84 -14.68
CA PHE A 22 -6.06 -15.61 -15.42
C PHE A 22 -4.87 -14.93 -16.10
N PHE A 23 -3.68 -15.06 -15.52
CA PHE A 23 -2.43 -14.60 -16.14
C PHE A 23 -1.99 -15.52 -17.28
N GLU A 24 -2.13 -16.84 -17.12
CA GLU A 24 -1.82 -17.81 -18.19
C GLU A 24 -2.74 -17.65 -19.42
N ASP A 25 -4.03 -17.33 -19.19
CA ASP A 25 -5.01 -17.05 -20.24
C ASP A 25 -4.64 -15.83 -21.10
N GLU A 26 -3.95 -14.86 -20.49
CA GLU A 26 -3.37 -13.69 -21.17
C GLU A 26 -1.94 -13.96 -21.71
N GLY A 27 -1.44 -15.19 -21.61
CA GLY A 27 -0.12 -15.59 -22.09
C GLY A 27 1.04 -15.22 -21.18
N LEU A 28 0.76 -14.91 -19.90
CA LEU A 28 1.74 -14.46 -18.92
C LEU A 28 2.10 -15.61 -17.96
N ASP A 29 3.38 -16.00 -17.95
CA ASP A 29 3.95 -16.91 -16.95
C ASP A 29 4.58 -16.07 -15.84
N VAL A 30 3.97 -16.07 -14.63
CA VAL A 30 4.27 -15.15 -13.52
C VAL A 30 5.10 -15.84 -12.44
N GLU A 31 6.22 -15.22 -12.07
CA GLU A 31 7.03 -15.56 -10.90
C GLU A 31 6.98 -14.41 -9.90
N LEU A 32 6.73 -14.70 -8.62
CA LEU A 32 6.64 -13.69 -7.56
C LEU A 32 7.93 -13.68 -6.71
N VAL A 33 8.44 -12.47 -6.44
CA VAL A 33 9.59 -12.25 -5.55
C VAL A 33 9.20 -11.29 -4.44
N VAL A 34 9.30 -11.75 -3.19
CA VAL A 34 8.93 -10.96 -2.00
C VAL A 34 10.06 -10.01 -1.61
N ALA A 35 9.72 -8.75 -1.36
CA ALA A 35 10.60 -7.71 -0.82
C ALA A 35 9.96 -6.99 0.36
N GLN A 36 10.73 -6.19 1.09
CA GLN A 36 10.26 -5.49 2.29
C GLN A 36 9.36 -4.27 2.01
N GLY A 37 9.45 -3.70 0.80
CA GLY A 37 8.66 -2.51 0.44
C GLY A 37 8.89 -2.08 -1.01
N GLY A 38 8.01 -1.21 -1.52
CA GLY A 38 8.07 -0.70 -2.89
C GLY A 38 9.42 -0.05 -3.24
N ALA A 39 10.00 0.72 -2.32
CA ALA A 39 11.30 1.34 -2.52
C ALA A 39 12.44 0.32 -2.76
N ALA A 40 12.35 -0.88 -2.16
CA ALA A 40 13.31 -1.96 -2.39
C ALA A 40 13.08 -2.69 -3.73
N ILE A 41 11.86 -2.59 -4.31
CA ILE A 41 11.48 -3.22 -5.58
C ILE A 41 11.91 -2.35 -6.78
N VAL A 42 11.85 -1.02 -6.66
CA VAL A 42 12.16 -0.07 -7.74
C VAL A 42 13.48 -0.37 -8.47
N PRO A 43 14.62 -0.61 -7.80
CA PRO A 43 15.87 -0.89 -8.50
C PRO A 43 15.82 -2.11 -9.43
N SER A 44 15.11 -3.18 -9.01
CA SER A 44 14.97 -4.40 -9.82
C SER A 44 14.03 -4.21 -11.01
N VAL A 45 13.04 -3.32 -10.90
CA VAL A 45 12.17 -2.93 -12.03
C VAL A 45 12.97 -2.07 -13.02
N ILE A 46 13.74 -1.10 -12.53
CA ILE A 46 14.57 -0.24 -13.39
C ILE A 46 15.67 -1.02 -14.10
N SER A 47 16.28 -2.03 -13.46
CA SER A 47 17.28 -2.89 -14.12
C SER A 47 16.68 -3.87 -15.13
N GLY A 48 15.35 -4.08 -15.10
CA GLY A 48 14.66 -5.07 -15.93
C GLY A 48 14.71 -6.50 -15.37
N ASP A 49 15.19 -6.68 -14.13
CA ASP A 49 15.13 -7.98 -13.45
C ASP A 49 13.67 -8.35 -13.09
N PHE A 50 12.85 -7.34 -12.79
CA PHE A 50 11.41 -7.46 -12.61
C PHE A 50 10.67 -6.70 -13.71
N ALA A 51 9.67 -7.35 -14.32
CA ALA A 51 8.78 -6.69 -15.28
C ALA A 51 7.85 -5.71 -14.59
N PHE A 52 7.32 -6.10 -13.42
CA PHE A 52 6.42 -5.28 -12.62
C PHE A 52 6.84 -5.29 -11.15
N GLY A 53 6.45 -4.25 -10.44
CA GLY A 53 6.59 -4.13 -9.00
C GLY A 53 5.28 -3.69 -8.35
N TYR A 54 5.14 -4.03 -7.07
CA TYR A 54 4.07 -3.55 -6.22
C TYR A 54 4.62 -2.55 -5.20
N GLY A 55 3.94 -1.44 -4.99
CA GLY A 55 4.38 -0.43 -4.04
C GLY A 55 3.37 0.68 -3.85
N ASN A 56 3.69 1.64 -2.97
CA ASN A 56 2.88 2.82 -2.78
C ASN A 56 3.30 3.95 -3.73
N VAL A 57 2.38 4.89 -3.95
CA VAL A 57 2.55 6.00 -4.90
C VAL A 57 3.73 6.91 -4.52
N VAL A 58 3.95 7.18 -3.23
CA VAL A 58 5.02 8.06 -2.75
C VAL A 58 6.41 7.50 -3.11
N SER A 59 6.61 6.18 -3.00
CA SER A 59 7.86 5.54 -3.43
C SER A 59 8.16 5.77 -4.90
N LEU A 60 7.13 5.80 -5.75
CA LEU A 60 7.29 6.03 -7.20
C LEU A 60 7.56 7.50 -7.51
N MET A 61 6.92 8.42 -6.79
CA MET A 61 7.23 9.85 -6.88
C MET A 61 8.67 10.13 -6.48
N GLN A 62 9.16 9.52 -5.41
CA GLN A 62 10.57 9.61 -5.00
C GLN A 62 11.53 8.98 -6.02
N ALA A 63 11.12 7.92 -6.70
CA ALA A 63 11.91 7.34 -7.77
C ALA A 63 12.04 8.33 -8.95
N ARG A 64 10.94 8.94 -9.37
CA ARG A 64 10.95 9.96 -10.43
C ARG A 64 11.72 11.23 -10.03
N ASP A 65 11.62 11.68 -8.80
CA ASP A 65 12.40 12.82 -8.28
C ASP A 65 13.92 12.57 -8.31
N ARG A 66 14.33 11.29 -8.44
CA ARG A 66 15.72 10.83 -8.61
C ARG A 66 16.05 10.40 -10.04
N ASP A 67 15.29 10.87 -11.03
CA ASP A 67 15.44 10.51 -12.45
C ASP A 67 15.35 9.00 -12.73
N LEU A 68 14.57 8.25 -11.94
CA LEU A 68 14.23 6.85 -12.23
C LEU A 68 12.85 6.80 -12.90
N ASP A 69 12.84 6.51 -14.19
CA ASP A 69 11.64 6.56 -15.02
C ASP A 69 10.74 5.32 -14.78
N VAL A 70 9.88 5.43 -13.76
CA VAL A 70 8.85 4.45 -13.43
C VAL A 70 7.47 4.97 -13.79
N GLN A 71 6.55 4.08 -14.15
CA GLN A 71 5.15 4.39 -14.40
C GLN A 71 4.24 3.43 -13.64
N ILE A 72 3.14 3.96 -13.11
CA ILE A 72 2.04 3.17 -12.57
C ILE A 72 1.31 2.53 -13.77
N VAL A 73 1.24 1.21 -13.77
CA VAL A 73 0.57 0.45 -14.83
C VAL A 73 -0.84 0.02 -14.44
N ALA A 74 -1.13 -0.12 -13.14
CA ALA A 74 -2.46 -0.45 -12.65
C ALA A 74 -2.63 -0.02 -11.19
N GLY A 75 -3.87 0.24 -10.78
CA GLY A 75 -4.24 0.32 -9.38
C GLY A 75 -4.13 -1.05 -8.70
N SER A 76 -4.28 -1.07 -7.39
CA SER A 76 -4.35 -2.29 -6.59
C SER A 76 -5.31 -2.12 -5.43
N THR A 77 -4.92 -1.34 -4.42
CA THR A 77 -5.74 -1.13 -3.23
C THR A 77 -5.95 0.35 -2.96
N GLN A 78 -7.17 0.66 -2.52
CA GLN A 78 -7.56 1.99 -2.07
C GLN A 78 -7.96 1.96 -0.59
N SER A 79 -7.88 3.10 0.09
CA SER A 79 -8.43 3.25 1.42
C SER A 79 -9.94 3.04 1.40
N ALA A 80 -10.51 2.78 2.58
CA ALA A 80 -11.95 2.71 2.79
C ALA A 80 -12.67 3.97 2.27
N GLN A 81 -13.95 3.82 1.97
CA GLN A 81 -14.84 4.98 1.70
C GLN A 81 -15.38 5.56 3.01
N ASP A 82 -15.46 4.74 4.04
CA ASP A 82 -15.98 5.07 5.36
C ASP A 82 -15.35 4.17 6.43
N GLU A 83 -15.66 4.43 7.69
CA GLU A 83 -15.11 3.71 8.85
C GLU A 83 -15.51 2.22 8.94
N ALA A 84 -16.45 1.75 8.12
CA ALA A 84 -16.92 0.36 8.19
C ALA A 84 -15.98 -0.65 7.49
N SER A 85 -15.01 -0.16 6.69
CA SER A 85 -14.15 -0.99 5.84
C SER A 85 -12.66 -0.67 6.03
N ILE A 86 -12.26 -0.32 7.25
CA ILE A 86 -10.89 0.10 7.59
C ILE A 86 -9.95 -1.11 7.56
N ALA A 87 -8.96 -1.09 6.67
CA ALA A 87 -7.93 -2.13 6.53
C ALA A 87 -6.52 -1.66 6.95
N ASN A 88 -6.41 -0.44 7.47
CA ASN A 88 -5.18 0.14 7.98
C ASN A 88 -5.44 0.76 9.35
N GLY A 89 -4.39 1.07 10.10
CA GLY A 89 -4.63 1.66 11.42
C GLY A 89 -3.41 2.27 12.07
N LEU A 90 -3.68 3.16 13.02
CA LEU A 90 -2.76 3.58 14.07
C LEU A 90 -3.10 2.79 15.33
N LEU A 91 -2.26 1.81 15.66
CA LEU A 91 -2.49 0.93 16.80
C LEU A 91 -1.66 1.38 17.99
N VAL A 92 -2.30 1.38 19.16
CA VAL A 92 -1.70 1.69 20.46
C VAL A 92 -1.84 0.51 21.43
N ALA A 93 -1.03 0.46 22.48
CA ALA A 93 -1.13 -0.56 23.51
C ALA A 93 -2.48 -0.51 24.24
N PRO A 94 -2.98 -1.63 24.82
CA PRO A 94 -4.28 -1.68 25.51
C PRO A 94 -4.42 -0.72 26.70
N ASP A 95 -3.29 -0.39 27.32
CA ASP A 95 -3.20 0.49 28.49
C ASP A 95 -2.55 1.85 28.15
N SER A 96 -2.49 2.21 26.85
CA SER A 96 -1.96 3.49 26.41
C SER A 96 -2.80 4.66 26.91
N GLU A 97 -2.13 5.77 27.23
CA GLU A 97 -2.79 7.05 27.49
C GLU A 97 -3.23 7.76 26.19
N ILE A 98 -2.74 7.29 25.03
CA ILE A 98 -3.13 7.77 23.71
C ILE A 98 -4.47 7.13 23.35
N THR A 99 -5.54 7.92 23.25
CA THR A 99 -6.91 7.46 22.99
C THR A 99 -7.50 8.04 21.70
N ASP A 100 -6.91 9.11 21.19
CA ASP A 100 -7.29 9.78 19.95
C ASP A 100 -6.06 10.43 19.29
N LEU A 101 -6.26 11.07 18.13
CA LEU A 101 -5.18 11.65 17.32
C LEU A 101 -4.45 12.79 18.04
N GLU A 102 -5.15 13.59 18.83
CA GLU A 102 -4.60 14.74 19.54
C GLU A 102 -3.57 14.32 20.59
N ASP A 103 -3.71 13.13 21.15
CA ASP A 103 -2.79 12.59 22.16
C ASP A 103 -1.43 12.16 21.56
N ILE A 104 -1.31 12.01 20.23
CA ILE A 104 -0.06 11.57 19.55
C ILE A 104 1.04 12.65 19.63
N ALA A 105 0.70 13.89 19.95
CA ALA A 105 1.69 14.96 20.07
C ALA A 105 2.79 14.62 21.09
N GLY A 106 4.05 14.64 20.65
CA GLY A 106 5.23 14.33 21.48
C GLY A 106 5.52 12.83 21.63
N HIS A 107 4.82 11.98 20.92
CA HIS A 107 4.98 10.53 20.92
C HIS A 107 5.66 10.00 19.66
N SER A 108 6.04 8.73 19.68
CA SER A 108 6.71 8.03 18.58
C SER A 108 5.70 7.20 17.75
N VAL A 109 5.86 7.22 16.42
CA VAL A 109 5.06 6.46 15.48
C VAL A 109 5.97 5.58 14.61
N ALA A 110 5.80 4.28 14.67
CA ALA A 110 6.49 3.35 13.77
C ALA A 110 5.80 3.34 12.39
N VAL A 111 6.62 3.42 11.34
CA VAL A 111 6.21 3.31 9.93
C VAL A 111 7.15 2.38 9.18
N THR A 112 6.72 1.79 8.06
CA THR A 112 7.55 0.83 7.32
C THR A 112 8.81 1.44 6.71
N THR A 113 8.73 2.70 6.30
CA THR A 113 9.83 3.45 5.68
C THR A 113 9.62 4.92 5.96
N LEU A 114 10.67 5.62 6.39
CA LEU A 114 10.64 7.06 6.60
C LEU A 114 10.44 7.83 5.28
N ASN A 115 9.81 9.00 5.38
CA ASN A 115 9.46 9.84 4.24
C ASN A 115 8.66 9.09 3.17
N ASN A 116 7.70 8.28 3.58
CA ASN A 116 6.91 7.45 2.69
C ASN A 116 5.42 7.50 3.03
N ALA A 117 4.58 6.71 2.36
CA ALA A 117 3.13 6.77 2.44
C ALA A 117 2.58 6.67 3.87
N GLY A 118 3.15 5.80 4.72
CA GLY A 118 2.75 5.68 6.12
C GLY A 118 2.98 6.96 6.92
N GLU A 119 4.15 7.58 6.75
CA GLU A 119 4.46 8.86 7.39
C GLU A 119 3.64 10.00 6.77
N LEU A 120 3.52 10.06 5.43
CA LEU A 120 2.76 11.08 4.72
C LEU A 120 1.30 11.13 5.20
N THR A 121 0.63 9.99 5.18
CA THR A 121 -0.80 9.91 5.55
C THR A 121 -1.00 10.14 7.04
N THR A 122 -0.08 9.67 7.89
CA THR A 122 -0.14 9.96 9.33
C THR A 122 0.03 11.45 9.58
N ARG A 123 0.99 12.13 8.95
CA ARG A 123 1.17 13.60 9.06
C ARG A 123 -0.09 14.34 8.64
N ALA A 124 -0.63 14.02 7.45
CA ALA A 124 -1.84 14.68 6.94
C ALA A 124 -3.04 14.51 7.86
N THR A 125 -3.24 13.30 8.40
CA THR A 125 -4.34 12.99 9.32
C THR A 125 -4.17 13.74 10.67
N LEU A 126 -2.96 13.78 11.21
CA LEU A 126 -2.65 14.51 12.44
C LEU A 126 -2.81 16.02 12.28
N GLU A 127 -2.35 16.61 11.17
CA GLU A 127 -2.55 18.02 10.88
C GLU A 127 -4.02 18.39 10.73
N ALA A 128 -4.82 17.54 10.09
CA ALA A 128 -6.25 17.72 9.98
C ALA A 128 -6.95 17.69 11.36
N ALA A 129 -6.41 16.94 12.31
CA ALA A 129 -6.84 16.92 13.73
C ALA A 129 -6.27 18.08 14.55
N GLY A 130 -5.41 18.95 13.96
CA GLY A 130 -4.83 20.10 14.65
C GLY A 130 -3.57 19.79 15.47
N VAL A 131 -2.95 18.63 15.27
CA VAL A 131 -1.72 18.22 15.94
C VAL A 131 -0.50 18.89 15.27
N ASP A 132 0.43 19.39 16.07
CA ASP A 132 1.74 19.83 15.58
C ASP A 132 2.63 18.61 15.29
N VAL A 133 2.66 18.18 14.03
CA VAL A 133 3.41 17.00 13.58
C VAL A 133 4.93 17.14 13.75
N SER A 134 5.46 18.35 13.97
CA SER A 134 6.88 18.54 14.29
C SER A 134 7.28 17.96 15.65
N THR A 135 6.31 17.66 16.49
CA THR A 135 6.51 17.04 17.80
C THR A 135 6.51 15.52 17.76
N VAL A 136 6.09 14.91 16.64
CA VAL A 136 5.97 13.46 16.48
C VAL A 136 7.29 12.88 15.95
N GLU A 137 7.80 11.84 16.62
CA GLU A 137 8.99 11.12 16.18
C GLU A 137 8.60 9.91 15.31
N PHE A 138 8.98 9.90 14.03
CA PHE A 138 8.77 8.75 13.15
C PHE A 138 9.97 7.80 13.19
N LEU A 139 9.68 6.49 13.33
CA LEU A 139 10.68 5.42 13.43
C LEU A 139 10.43 4.38 12.33
N GLU A 140 11.51 3.96 11.63
CA GLU A 140 11.41 2.92 10.61
C GLU A 140 11.43 1.53 11.22
N MET A 141 10.40 0.71 10.91
CA MET A 141 10.26 -0.65 11.43
C MET A 141 9.41 -1.50 10.46
N GLY A 142 9.73 -2.79 10.30
CA GLY A 142 8.93 -3.70 9.48
C GLY A 142 7.56 -4.01 10.13
N PHE A 143 6.53 -4.23 9.31
CA PHE A 143 5.17 -4.57 9.78
C PHE A 143 5.14 -5.67 10.87
N PRO A 144 5.84 -6.82 10.71
CA PRO A 144 5.76 -7.89 11.71
C PRO A 144 6.32 -7.51 13.09
N GLU A 145 7.19 -6.50 13.16
CA GLU A 145 7.90 -6.11 14.38
C GLU A 145 7.16 -5.02 15.16
N MET A 146 6.30 -4.23 14.49
CA MET A 146 5.69 -3.03 15.09
C MET A 146 4.78 -3.34 16.27
N ASN A 147 3.88 -4.36 16.16
CA ASN A 147 2.94 -4.69 17.24
C ASN A 147 3.68 -5.08 18.51
N GLU A 148 4.71 -5.94 18.39
CA GLU A 148 5.55 -6.33 19.54
C GLU A 148 6.28 -5.12 20.15
N ALA A 149 6.78 -4.20 19.31
CA ALA A 149 7.47 -3.00 19.77
C ALA A 149 6.54 -2.06 20.55
N VAL A 150 5.28 -1.89 20.10
CA VAL A 150 4.28 -1.10 20.85
C VAL A 150 3.91 -1.77 22.17
N LEU A 151 3.63 -3.07 22.17
CA LEU A 151 3.30 -3.82 23.38
C LEU A 151 4.45 -3.86 24.39
N ALA A 152 5.70 -3.80 23.91
CA ALA A 152 6.89 -3.69 24.78
C ALA A 152 7.21 -2.25 25.23
N GLY A 153 6.49 -1.23 24.74
CA GLY A 153 6.73 0.17 25.05
C GLY A 153 8.01 0.74 24.42
N HIS A 154 8.47 0.18 23.30
CA HIS A 154 9.62 0.69 22.55
C HIS A 154 9.23 1.79 21.56
N VAL A 155 7.98 1.83 21.15
CA VAL A 155 7.33 2.85 20.36
C VAL A 155 5.89 3.01 20.84
N ASP A 156 5.31 4.19 20.69
CA ASP A 156 3.99 4.47 21.26
C ASP A 156 2.83 4.07 20.34
N VAL A 157 3.01 4.24 19.02
CA VAL A 157 2.00 4.00 17.99
C VAL A 157 2.60 3.21 16.84
N ALA A 158 1.86 2.23 16.32
CA ALA A 158 2.22 1.51 15.08
C ALA A 158 1.28 1.89 13.94
N TRP A 159 1.84 2.35 12.81
CA TRP A 159 1.11 2.42 11.55
C TRP A 159 1.07 1.04 10.91
N GLN A 160 -0.12 0.45 10.80
CA GLN A 160 -0.28 -0.93 10.37
C GLN A 160 -1.24 -1.07 9.19
N ALA A 161 -1.07 -2.16 8.44
CA ALA A 161 -2.00 -2.66 7.44
C ALA A 161 -2.40 -4.09 7.77
N GLU A 162 -3.49 -4.59 7.15
CA GLU A 162 -3.86 -5.99 7.32
C GLU A 162 -2.79 -6.95 6.75
N PRO A 163 -2.51 -8.05 7.40
CA PRO A 163 -3.24 -8.67 8.54
C PRO A 163 -2.79 -8.20 9.94
N PHE A 164 -1.85 -7.27 10.03
CA PHE A 164 -1.24 -6.86 11.30
C PHE A 164 -2.14 -5.98 12.16
N VAL A 165 -3.16 -5.33 11.57
CA VAL A 165 -4.22 -4.62 12.31
C VAL A 165 -5.01 -5.64 13.13
N THR A 166 -5.61 -6.64 12.48
CA THR A 166 -6.38 -7.70 13.16
C THR A 166 -5.51 -8.49 14.15
N MET A 167 -4.24 -8.75 13.83
CA MET A 167 -3.32 -9.39 14.79
C MET A 167 -3.15 -8.54 16.06
N GLY A 168 -2.86 -7.25 15.92
CA GLY A 168 -2.73 -6.35 17.07
C GLY A 168 -4.00 -6.26 17.89
N GLU A 169 -5.16 -6.13 17.27
CA GLU A 169 -6.46 -6.12 17.95
C GLU A 169 -6.73 -7.44 18.69
N SER A 170 -6.33 -8.58 18.12
CA SER A 170 -6.45 -9.88 18.81
C SER A 170 -5.56 -9.98 20.07
N GLU A 171 -4.48 -9.20 20.14
CA GLU A 171 -3.60 -9.05 21.28
C GLU A 171 -4.06 -7.94 22.25
N GLY A 172 -5.19 -7.29 21.94
CA GLY A 172 -5.83 -6.27 22.75
C GLY A 172 -5.39 -4.85 22.44
N MET A 173 -4.58 -4.62 21.40
CA MET A 173 -4.26 -3.27 20.93
C MET A 173 -5.52 -2.56 20.44
N VAL A 174 -5.49 -1.24 20.43
CA VAL A 174 -6.60 -0.40 20.01
C VAL A 174 -6.21 0.34 18.72
N ASN A 175 -7.03 0.21 17.67
CA ASN A 175 -6.91 1.02 16.47
C ASN A 175 -7.64 2.35 16.71
N ILE A 176 -6.91 3.46 16.73
CA ILE A 176 -7.46 4.79 17.04
C ILE A 176 -7.80 5.60 15.79
N ALA A 177 -7.24 5.26 14.61
CA ALA A 177 -7.56 5.92 13.33
C ALA A 177 -7.01 5.14 12.15
N ASP A 178 -7.60 5.35 10.95
CA ASP A 178 -7.01 4.96 9.66
C ASP A 178 -6.42 6.20 8.98
N PRO A 179 -5.08 6.31 8.86
CA PRO A 179 -4.44 7.48 8.25
C PRO A 179 -4.72 7.64 6.75
N TYR A 180 -4.96 6.54 6.04
CA TYR A 180 -5.32 6.62 4.63
C TYR A 180 -6.72 7.23 4.46
N LEU A 181 -7.71 6.73 5.20
CA LEU A 181 -9.07 7.29 5.20
C LEU A 181 -9.07 8.73 5.73
N GLY A 182 -8.29 9.01 6.77
CA GLY A 182 -8.14 10.36 7.34
C GLY A 182 -7.52 11.37 6.37
N THR A 183 -6.72 10.91 5.41
CA THR A 183 -6.15 11.75 4.36
C THR A 183 -7.14 11.97 3.22
N LEU A 184 -7.69 10.89 2.66
CA LEU A 184 -8.69 10.93 1.59
C LEU A 184 -9.43 9.60 1.49
N PRO A 185 -10.78 9.58 1.43
CA PRO A 185 -11.53 8.39 1.04
C PRO A 185 -11.14 7.93 -0.36
N ARG A 186 -10.92 6.61 -0.53
CA ARG A 186 -10.42 6.00 -1.77
C ARG A 186 -9.04 6.53 -2.18
N LEU A 187 -8.17 6.82 -1.23
CA LEU A 187 -6.77 7.11 -1.47
C LEU A 187 -6.07 5.83 -1.97
N ASP A 188 -5.32 5.93 -3.07
CA ASP A 188 -4.56 4.80 -3.59
C ASP A 188 -3.43 4.45 -2.62
N ALA A 189 -3.63 3.37 -1.88
CA ALA A 189 -2.69 2.89 -0.88
C ALA A 189 -1.52 2.15 -1.54
N ALA A 190 -1.81 1.41 -2.61
CA ALA A 190 -0.81 0.69 -3.38
C ALA A 190 -1.21 0.52 -4.84
N VAL A 191 -0.19 0.38 -5.68
CA VAL A 191 -0.31 0.27 -7.13
C VAL A 191 0.69 -0.74 -7.68
N TYR A 192 0.47 -1.19 -8.90
CA TYR A 192 1.47 -1.89 -9.69
C TYR A 192 2.17 -0.92 -10.62
N PHE A 193 3.49 -1.10 -10.77
CA PHE A 193 4.33 -0.21 -11.57
C PHE A 193 5.34 -0.99 -12.40
N SER A 194 5.85 -0.34 -13.43
CA SER A 194 6.94 -0.83 -14.28
C SER A 194 7.92 0.29 -14.60
N SER A 195 9.02 -0.03 -15.30
CA SER A 195 9.87 1.01 -15.88
C SER A 195 9.22 1.57 -17.16
N GLU A 196 9.36 2.86 -17.42
CA GLU A 196 8.90 3.50 -18.66
C GLU A 196 9.50 2.79 -19.89
N ALA A 197 10.78 2.40 -19.81
CA ALA A 197 11.43 1.64 -20.88
C ALA A 197 10.74 0.29 -21.19
N PHE A 198 10.24 -0.41 -20.17
CA PHE A 198 9.49 -1.65 -20.38
C PHE A 198 8.10 -1.36 -20.95
N VAL A 199 7.39 -0.36 -20.42
CA VAL A 199 6.07 0.07 -20.92
C VAL A 199 6.14 0.44 -22.40
N ASP A 200 7.16 1.19 -22.81
CA ASP A 200 7.36 1.59 -24.21
C ASP A 200 7.75 0.43 -25.13
N SER A 201 8.57 -0.50 -24.63
CA SER A 201 9.11 -1.58 -25.47
C SER A 201 8.16 -2.78 -25.61
N ASP A 202 7.28 -3.01 -24.64
CA ASP A 202 6.36 -4.15 -24.60
C ASP A 202 4.96 -3.78 -24.07
N PRO A 203 4.26 -2.83 -24.74
CA PRO A 203 2.93 -2.39 -24.33
C PRO A 203 1.87 -3.52 -24.37
N ASP A 204 2.08 -4.54 -25.19
CA ASP A 204 1.17 -5.68 -25.28
C ASP A 204 1.21 -6.51 -23.99
N THR A 205 2.39 -6.73 -23.40
CA THR A 205 2.56 -7.40 -22.11
C THR A 205 1.96 -6.55 -20.97
N VAL A 206 2.12 -5.24 -21.00
CA VAL A 206 1.50 -4.32 -20.02
C VAL A 206 -0.03 -4.42 -20.09
N ALA A 207 -0.61 -4.36 -21.28
CA ALA A 207 -2.06 -4.48 -21.49
C ALA A 207 -2.60 -5.86 -21.06
N ALA A 208 -1.85 -6.94 -21.34
CA ALA A 208 -2.20 -8.29 -20.88
C ALA A 208 -2.19 -8.38 -19.33
N PHE A 209 -1.17 -7.81 -18.68
CA PHE A 209 -1.11 -7.74 -17.22
C PHE A 209 -2.30 -6.97 -16.62
N GLN A 210 -2.65 -5.82 -17.19
CA GLN A 210 -3.79 -5.02 -16.74
C GLN A 210 -5.11 -5.80 -16.85
N ARG A 211 -5.34 -6.55 -17.95
CA ARG A 211 -6.55 -7.38 -18.11
C ARG A 211 -6.58 -8.55 -17.11
N ALA A 212 -5.48 -9.28 -16.97
CA ALA A 212 -5.37 -10.38 -16.02
C ALA A 212 -5.60 -9.91 -14.58
N LEU A 213 -4.98 -8.79 -14.20
CA LEU A 213 -5.15 -8.19 -12.88
C LEU A 213 -6.59 -7.70 -12.66
N GLY A 214 -7.20 -7.05 -13.66
CA GLY A 214 -8.60 -6.62 -13.60
C GLY A 214 -9.54 -7.80 -13.32
N THR A 215 -9.40 -8.90 -14.10
CA THR A 215 -10.15 -10.14 -13.89
C THR A 215 -9.90 -10.73 -12.49
N SER A 216 -8.65 -10.69 -12.02
CA SER A 216 -8.27 -11.18 -10.69
C SER A 216 -8.91 -10.37 -9.57
N ILE A 217 -8.97 -9.05 -9.72
CA ILE A 217 -9.62 -8.13 -8.77
C ILE A 217 -11.12 -8.37 -8.74
N ASP A 218 -11.77 -8.45 -9.91
CA ASP A 218 -13.22 -8.73 -10.00
C ASP A 218 -13.55 -10.06 -9.32
N TYR A 219 -12.75 -11.10 -9.58
CA TYR A 219 -12.90 -12.40 -8.95
C TYR A 219 -12.75 -12.33 -7.42
N ALA A 220 -11.72 -11.63 -6.94
CA ALA A 220 -11.45 -11.49 -5.51
C ALA A 220 -12.59 -10.76 -4.76
N LEU A 221 -13.21 -9.75 -5.40
CA LEU A 221 -14.35 -9.02 -4.86
C LEU A 221 -15.64 -9.89 -4.79
N GLU A 222 -15.82 -10.82 -5.74
CA GLU A 222 -16.96 -11.72 -5.78
C GLU A 222 -16.78 -12.94 -4.85
N HIS A 223 -15.53 -13.27 -4.45
CA HIS A 223 -15.14 -14.48 -3.73
C HIS A 223 -14.32 -14.15 -2.47
N GLU A 224 -14.90 -13.38 -1.56
CA GLU A 224 -14.21 -12.95 -0.33
C GLU A 224 -13.66 -14.11 0.51
N ASP A 225 -14.38 -15.23 0.60
CA ASP A 225 -13.93 -16.40 1.35
C ASP A 225 -12.63 -16.98 0.75
N GLU A 226 -12.52 -17.04 -0.58
CA GLU A 226 -11.32 -17.48 -1.26
C GLU A 226 -10.19 -16.45 -1.12
N SER A 227 -10.53 -15.16 -1.15
CA SER A 227 -9.58 -14.05 -0.91
C SER A 227 -8.96 -14.12 0.49
N ARG A 228 -9.72 -14.52 1.50
CA ARG A 228 -9.20 -14.77 2.85
C ARG A 228 -8.35 -16.03 2.93
N ALA A 229 -8.82 -17.12 2.30
CA ALA A 229 -8.14 -18.40 2.32
C ALA A 229 -6.77 -18.36 1.61
N ILE A 230 -6.67 -17.65 0.47
CA ILE A 230 -5.41 -17.57 -0.30
C ILE A 230 -4.31 -16.85 0.49
N VAL A 231 -4.65 -15.91 1.38
CA VAL A 231 -3.66 -15.18 2.21
C VAL A 231 -2.87 -16.14 3.10
N LEU A 232 -3.47 -17.25 3.54
CA LEU A 232 -2.80 -18.28 4.34
C LEU A 232 -1.71 -19.04 3.57
N THR A 233 -1.68 -18.95 2.24
CA THR A 233 -0.69 -19.66 1.41
C THR A 233 0.62 -18.90 1.28
N PHE A 234 0.64 -17.59 1.54
CA PHE A 234 1.80 -16.73 1.38
C PHE A 234 2.13 -15.86 2.61
N THR A 235 1.37 -16.02 3.71
CA THR A 235 1.63 -15.39 5.01
C THR A 235 1.68 -16.46 6.11
N GLU A 236 2.29 -16.11 7.25
CA GLU A 236 2.36 -17.00 8.43
C GLU A 236 1.32 -16.62 9.50
N ILE A 237 0.15 -16.09 9.09
CA ILE A 237 -0.90 -15.67 10.03
C ILE A 237 -1.78 -16.84 10.47
N PRO A 238 -2.39 -16.77 11.67
CA PRO A 238 -3.40 -17.73 12.10
C PRO A 238 -4.65 -17.65 11.21
N GLU A 239 -5.33 -18.79 11.00
CA GLU A 239 -6.60 -18.84 10.26
C GLU A 239 -7.68 -17.93 10.88
N SER A 240 -7.69 -17.76 12.21
CA SER A 240 -8.60 -16.84 12.89
C SER A 240 -8.41 -15.39 12.42
N VAL A 241 -7.16 -14.96 12.24
CA VAL A 241 -6.83 -13.62 11.72
C VAL A 241 -7.29 -13.48 10.27
N ALA A 242 -7.01 -14.46 9.40
CA ALA A 242 -7.46 -14.43 8.02
C ALA A 242 -9.01 -14.34 7.90
N ASN A 243 -9.75 -14.99 8.81
CA ASN A 243 -11.21 -14.97 8.83
C ASN A 243 -11.80 -13.64 9.34
N GLU A 244 -11.08 -12.92 10.20
CA GLU A 244 -11.54 -11.69 10.86
C GLU A 244 -11.01 -10.41 10.18
N MET A 245 -9.84 -10.47 9.50
CA MET A 245 -9.24 -9.29 8.88
C MET A 245 -10.18 -8.61 7.88
N VAL A 246 -10.05 -7.30 7.74
CA VAL A 246 -10.77 -6.53 6.73
C VAL A 246 -10.03 -6.64 5.39
N LEU A 247 -10.72 -7.08 4.35
CA LEU A 247 -10.16 -7.07 3.00
C LEU A 247 -10.10 -5.64 2.47
N ALA A 248 -8.99 -5.31 1.82
CA ALA A 248 -8.79 -3.99 1.24
C ALA A 248 -9.82 -3.69 0.12
N GLN A 249 -10.05 -2.41 -0.13
CA GLN A 249 -10.83 -1.98 -1.30
C GLN A 249 -9.94 -2.10 -2.53
N TYR A 250 -10.22 -3.06 -3.40
CA TYR A 250 -9.44 -3.28 -4.62
C TYR A 250 -9.96 -2.43 -5.77
N SER A 251 -9.04 -1.91 -6.59
CA SER A 251 -9.35 -1.17 -7.81
C SER A 251 -8.26 -1.42 -8.85
N PRO A 252 -8.59 -1.83 -10.08
CA PRO A 252 -7.60 -1.99 -11.15
C PRO A 252 -7.11 -0.65 -11.72
N VAL A 253 -7.79 0.43 -11.41
CA VAL A 253 -7.45 1.80 -11.86
C VAL A 253 -7.22 2.73 -10.68
N VAL A 254 -6.38 3.73 -10.88
CA VAL A 254 -6.07 4.72 -9.84
C VAL A 254 -7.13 5.83 -9.77
N ASN A 255 -7.25 6.44 -8.61
CA ASN A 255 -8.02 7.65 -8.36
C ASN A 255 -7.11 8.87 -8.58
N MET A 256 -7.35 9.64 -9.65
CA MET A 256 -6.51 10.79 -9.99
C MET A 256 -6.39 11.81 -8.85
N ALA A 257 -7.50 12.13 -8.18
CA ALA A 257 -7.48 13.04 -7.04
C ALA A 257 -6.58 12.55 -5.90
N SER A 258 -6.49 11.22 -5.74
CA SER A 258 -5.57 10.59 -4.77
C SER A 258 -4.10 10.78 -5.17
N ILE A 259 -3.77 10.55 -6.45
CA ILE A 259 -2.40 10.70 -6.95
C ILE A 259 -1.94 12.16 -6.82
N GLU A 260 -2.78 13.11 -7.27
CA GLU A 260 -2.51 14.55 -7.18
C GLU A 260 -2.31 15.00 -5.73
N LEU A 261 -3.21 14.60 -4.81
CA LEU A 261 -3.08 14.95 -3.39
C LEU A 261 -1.80 14.39 -2.78
N GLN A 262 -1.45 13.13 -3.06
CA GLN A 262 -0.22 12.54 -2.55
C GLN A 262 1.03 13.24 -3.10
N ALA A 263 1.00 13.72 -4.36
CA ALA A 263 2.10 14.50 -4.94
C ALA A 263 2.27 15.85 -4.23
N ASP A 264 1.16 16.55 -3.99
CA ASP A 264 1.17 17.84 -3.28
C ASP A 264 1.69 17.68 -1.85
N LEU A 265 1.19 16.69 -1.10
CA LEU A 265 1.63 16.41 0.27
C LEU A 265 3.09 15.95 0.33
N ALA A 266 3.54 15.11 -0.62
CA ALA A 266 4.93 14.66 -0.67
C ALA A 266 5.91 15.84 -0.89
N LEU A 267 5.51 16.81 -1.72
CA LEU A 267 6.27 18.05 -1.93
C LEU A 267 6.22 18.96 -0.69
N GLU A 268 5.06 19.14 -0.08
CA GLU A 268 4.84 19.96 1.12
C GLU A 268 5.67 19.45 2.30
N TYR A 269 5.69 18.13 2.51
CA TYR A 269 6.47 17.52 3.60
C TYR A 269 7.95 17.30 3.25
N GLY A 270 8.38 17.73 2.06
CA GLY A 270 9.79 17.62 1.64
C GLY A 270 10.25 16.16 1.40
N MET A 271 9.31 15.26 1.11
CA MET A 271 9.58 13.85 0.76
C MET A 271 10.09 13.73 -0.68
N ILE A 272 9.80 14.73 -1.53
CA ILE A 272 10.34 14.97 -2.86
C ILE A 272 10.82 16.42 -2.94
N GLU A 273 11.83 16.68 -3.79
CA GLU A 273 12.42 18.03 -3.95
C GLU A 273 11.71 18.83 -5.05
N ASN A 274 11.18 18.15 -6.06
CA ASN A 274 10.55 18.76 -7.24
C ASN A 274 9.11 18.29 -7.41
N PRO A 275 8.21 19.15 -7.96
CA PRO A 275 6.87 18.71 -8.35
C PRO A 275 6.94 17.55 -9.35
N VAL A 276 6.14 16.52 -9.10
CA VAL A 276 6.02 15.37 -10.01
C VAL A 276 5.03 15.69 -11.13
N ASP A 277 5.41 15.35 -12.36
CA ASP A 277 4.47 15.29 -13.48
C ASP A 277 3.60 14.02 -13.31
N VAL A 278 2.37 14.22 -12.83
CA VAL A 278 1.44 13.11 -12.55
C VAL A 278 1.04 12.37 -13.82
N ASP A 279 0.87 13.08 -14.94
CA ASP A 279 0.56 12.42 -16.22
C ASP A 279 1.71 11.52 -16.70
N ALA A 280 2.95 11.94 -16.52
CA ALA A 280 4.12 11.14 -16.86
C ALA A 280 4.32 9.94 -15.90
N LEU A 281 3.77 9.99 -14.69
CA LEU A 281 3.81 8.88 -13.74
C LEU A 281 2.85 7.74 -14.12
N LEU A 282 1.93 7.95 -15.07
CA LEU A 282 0.85 7.01 -15.38
C LEU A 282 1.02 6.41 -16.77
N ALA A 283 0.99 5.09 -16.87
CA ALA A 283 0.90 4.38 -18.15
C ALA A 283 -0.55 4.38 -18.67
N ASP A 284 -0.71 4.17 -19.98
CA ASP A 284 -2.03 4.00 -20.60
C ASP A 284 -2.82 2.87 -19.93
N GLY A 285 -4.11 3.08 -19.69
CA GLY A 285 -4.99 2.09 -19.05
C GLY A 285 -4.91 2.04 -17.51
N SER A 286 -3.97 2.76 -16.87
CA SER A 286 -3.86 2.79 -15.41
C SER A 286 -4.91 3.64 -14.70
N ARG A 287 -5.63 4.51 -15.43
CA ARG A 287 -6.73 5.37 -14.93
C ARG A 287 -8.06 5.04 -15.60
N ALA A 288 -9.17 5.43 -14.99
CA ALA A 288 -10.50 5.24 -15.56
C ALA A 288 -10.66 6.03 -16.88
N GLU A 289 -11.42 5.48 -17.83
CA GLU A 289 -11.71 6.17 -19.10
C GLU A 289 -12.49 7.47 -18.82
N GLY A 290 -11.89 8.61 -19.17
CA GLY A 290 -12.52 9.92 -19.09
C GLY A 290 -12.13 10.78 -17.88
N GLU A 291 -11.16 10.34 -17.09
CA GLU A 291 -10.49 11.15 -16.05
C GLU A 291 -9.15 11.71 -16.52
#